data_ccf05056f68e709c34acae96183ea705
#
_entry.id   ccf05056f68e709c34acae96183ea705
#
_cell.length_a   1.000
_cell.length_b   1.000
_cell.length_c   1.000
_cell.angle_alpha   90.00
_cell.angle_beta   90.00
_cell.angle_gamma   90.00
#
_symmetry.space_group_name_H-M   'P 1'
#
loop_
_entity.id
_entity.type
_entity.pdbx_description
1 polymer ?
#
loop_
_entity_poly.entity_id
_entity_poly.type
_entity_poly.pdbx_seq_one_letter_code
_entity_poly.pdbx_strand_id
1 'polypeptide(L)'
;MTLHRFLLATMLCIVMAPVFALDAHKNFRVRTIDAVESCRGLNKALAKAKKQDDWGDLYGFSLYTMGYLTAVNRLAANTYDIAGKKNSKTLMVWLEHYCAEHPDEGFDRALYLLTVELYPNRMTAAPE
;
A
#
# COMPACT_ATOMS: atom_id res chain seq x y z
N MET A 1 14.71 53.78 36.36
CA MET A 1 14.56 53.55 34.91
C MET A 1 14.89 52.10 34.63
N THR A 2 13.88 51.24 34.57
CA THR A 2 14.01 49.81 34.33
C THR A 2 13.51 49.50 32.92
N LEU A 3 14.44 49.19 32.05
CA LEU A 3 14.21 48.89 30.64
C LEU A 3 13.73 47.42 30.52
N HIS A 4 12.43 47.22 30.29
CA HIS A 4 11.87 45.89 30.03
C HIS A 4 12.23 45.48 28.60
N ARG A 5 13.16 44.53 28.51
CA ARG A 5 13.47 43.81 27.25
C ARG A 5 12.36 42.78 27.03
N PHE A 6 11.41 43.08 26.16
CA PHE A 6 10.50 42.10 25.59
C PHE A 6 11.25 41.23 24.58
N LEU A 7 11.60 40.02 24.99
CA LEU A 7 12.02 38.97 24.08
C LEU A 7 10.75 38.39 23.41
N LEU A 8 10.48 38.83 22.18
CA LEU A 8 9.53 38.15 21.30
C LEU A 8 10.16 36.79 20.86
N ALA A 9 9.77 35.71 21.53
CA ALA A 9 10.00 34.36 21.04
C ALA A 9 9.02 34.11 19.89
N THR A 10 9.46 34.33 18.67
CA THR A 10 8.75 33.86 17.46
C THR A 10 8.84 32.35 17.41
N MET A 11 7.80 31.69 17.90
CA MET A 11 7.61 30.25 17.77
C MET A 11 7.32 29.93 16.30
N LEU A 12 8.37 29.53 15.57
CA LEU A 12 8.28 29.08 14.19
C LEU A 12 7.57 27.72 14.18
N CYS A 13 6.24 27.72 14.05
CA CYS A 13 5.47 26.51 13.79
C CYS A 13 5.84 26.01 12.38
N ILE A 14 6.77 25.06 12.31
CA ILE A 14 7.03 24.29 11.09
C ILE A 14 5.80 23.39 10.90
N VAL A 15 4.86 23.86 10.08
CA VAL A 15 3.77 23.04 9.58
C VAL A 15 4.39 22.02 8.64
N MET A 16 4.65 20.81 9.14
CA MET A 16 5.01 19.69 8.29
C MET A 16 3.79 19.33 7.44
N ALA A 17 3.69 19.90 6.25
CA ALA A 17 2.73 19.47 5.25
C ALA A 17 2.99 17.99 4.94
N PRO A 18 1.95 17.15 4.84
CA PRO A 18 2.13 15.78 4.41
C PRO A 18 2.75 15.79 3.02
N VAL A 19 3.94 15.22 2.90
CA VAL A 19 4.61 15.07 1.60
C VAL A 19 3.89 13.95 0.86
N PHE A 20 2.91 14.30 0.05
CA PHE A 20 2.36 13.36 -0.92
C PHE A 20 3.38 13.20 -2.03
N ALA A 21 3.82 11.96 -2.27
CA ALA A 21 4.77 11.61 -3.33
C ALA A 21 4.10 11.60 -4.72
N LEU A 22 3.39 12.68 -5.05
CA LEU A 22 2.74 12.91 -6.32
C LEU A 22 3.51 14.00 -7.08
N ASP A 23 3.43 13.98 -8.42
CA ASP A 23 3.98 15.06 -9.23
C ASP A 23 3.21 16.38 -9.03
N ALA A 24 3.67 17.45 -9.69
CA ALA A 24 3.03 18.76 -9.61
C ALA A 24 1.54 18.77 -10.04
N HIS A 25 1.09 17.76 -10.78
CA HIS A 25 -0.27 17.57 -11.25
C HIS A 25 -1.04 16.50 -10.46
N LYS A 26 -0.50 16.03 -9.35
CA LYS A 26 -1.06 14.97 -8.49
C LYS A 26 -1.17 13.61 -9.18
N ASN A 27 -0.28 13.33 -10.13
CA ASN A 27 -0.17 12.04 -10.80
C ASN A 27 0.99 11.24 -10.24
N PHE A 28 0.93 9.93 -10.45
CA PHE A 28 2.04 9.02 -10.21
C PHE A 28 2.05 7.94 -11.28
N ARG A 29 3.21 7.33 -11.50
CA ARG A 29 3.35 6.23 -12.44
C ARG A 29 3.39 4.91 -11.71
N VAL A 30 2.43 4.04 -12.01
CA VAL A 30 2.50 2.63 -11.59
C VAL A 30 3.59 1.92 -12.40
N ARG A 31 4.43 1.18 -11.72
CA ARG A 31 5.47 0.34 -12.34
C ARG A 31 5.12 -1.11 -12.09
N THR A 32 4.57 -1.75 -13.10
CA THR A 32 4.27 -3.18 -13.11
C THR A 32 4.98 -3.86 -14.28
N ILE A 33 4.94 -5.16 -14.29
CA ILE A 33 5.17 -5.97 -15.49
C ILE A 33 3.80 -6.35 -16.08
N ASP A 34 3.72 -6.55 -17.39
CA ASP A 34 2.46 -6.80 -18.11
C ASP A 34 1.61 -7.92 -17.48
N ALA A 35 2.27 -8.94 -16.92
CA ALA A 35 1.59 -10.06 -16.26
C ALA A 35 0.85 -9.67 -14.97
N VAL A 36 1.21 -8.56 -14.30
CA VAL A 36 0.71 -8.14 -12.98
C VAL A 36 -0.04 -6.80 -13.05
N GLU A 37 -0.52 -6.42 -14.23
CA GLU A 37 -1.06 -5.08 -14.46
C GLU A 37 -2.52 -4.93 -13.98
N SER A 38 -3.33 -6.00 -14.03
CA SER A 38 -4.78 -5.88 -13.85
C SER A 38 -5.40 -6.99 -13.00
N CYS A 39 -6.58 -6.72 -12.45
CA CYS A 39 -7.42 -7.71 -11.80
C CYS A 39 -7.78 -8.88 -12.74
N ARG A 40 -8.00 -8.62 -14.02
CA ARG A 40 -8.19 -9.67 -15.04
C ARG A 40 -6.98 -10.59 -15.15
N GLY A 41 -5.77 -10.04 -15.01
CA GLY A 41 -4.52 -10.80 -14.95
C GLY A 41 -4.49 -11.75 -13.75
N LEU A 42 -4.82 -11.27 -12.55
CA LEU A 42 -4.91 -12.10 -11.35
C LEU A 42 -5.93 -13.24 -11.53
N ASN A 43 -7.13 -12.94 -12.04
CA ASN A 43 -8.17 -13.94 -12.27
C ASN A 43 -7.70 -15.04 -13.25
N LYS A 44 -6.97 -14.66 -14.30
CA LYS A 44 -6.35 -15.63 -15.24
C LYS A 44 -5.27 -16.49 -14.56
N ALA A 45 -4.41 -15.87 -13.76
CA ALA A 45 -3.35 -16.56 -13.01
C ALA A 45 -3.94 -17.60 -12.03
N LEU A 46 -5.00 -17.22 -11.31
CA LEU A 46 -5.74 -18.12 -10.42
C LEU A 46 -6.39 -19.29 -11.18
N ALA A 47 -7.02 -19.01 -12.31
CA ALA A 47 -7.62 -20.05 -13.13
C ALA A 47 -6.56 -21.04 -13.68
N LYS A 48 -5.40 -20.54 -14.09
CA LYS A 48 -4.27 -21.34 -14.56
C LYS A 48 -3.70 -22.21 -13.45
N ALA A 49 -3.47 -21.64 -12.26
CA ALA A 49 -3.01 -22.38 -11.10
C ALA A 49 -3.96 -23.52 -10.73
N LYS A 50 -5.27 -23.27 -10.70
CA LYS A 50 -6.28 -24.27 -10.33
C LYS A 50 -6.48 -25.36 -11.39
N LYS A 51 -6.34 -25.04 -12.70
CA LYS A 51 -6.63 -25.99 -13.80
C LYS A 51 -5.41 -26.73 -14.31
N GLN A 52 -4.23 -26.14 -14.22
CA GLN A 52 -3.01 -26.62 -14.86
C GLN A 52 -1.86 -26.87 -13.86
N ASP A 53 -2.12 -26.66 -12.57
CA ASP A 53 -1.10 -26.69 -11.49
C ASP A 53 0.11 -25.77 -11.79
N ASP A 54 -0.14 -24.68 -12.53
CA ASP A 54 0.87 -23.68 -12.87
C ASP A 54 0.69 -22.41 -12.02
N TRP A 55 1.53 -22.28 -11.00
CA TRP A 55 1.50 -21.23 -10.00
C TRP A 55 2.43 -20.06 -10.30
N GLY A 56 3.17 -20.09 -11.41
CA GLY A 56 4.21 -19.11 -11.72
C GLY A 56 3.66 -17.69 -11.80
N ASP A 57 2.58 -17.47 -12.55
CA ASP A 57 1.97 -16.14 -12.70
C ASP A 57 1.40 -15.65 -11.36
N LEU A 58 0.74 -16.53 -10.60
CA LEU A 58 0.20 -16.19 -9.29
C LEU A 58 1.29 -15.82 -8.28
N TYR A 59 2.44 -16.47 -8.36
CA TYR A 59 3.61 -16.11 -7.56
C TYR A 59 4.09 -14.69 -7.85
N GLY A 60 4.05 -14.26 -9.12
CA GLY A 60 4.34 -12.88 -9.52
C GLY A 60 3.44 -11.85 -8.83
N PHE A 61 2.14 -12.09 -8.77
CA PHE A 61 1.18 -11.26 -8.04
C PHE A 61 1.49 -11.22 -6.53
N SER A 62 1.83 -12.36 -5.95
CA SER A 62 2.18 -12.44 -4.53
C SER A 62 3.44 -11.63 -4.21
N LEU A 63 4.49 -11.75 -5.02
CA LEU A 63 5.73 -10.98 -4.84
C LEU A 63 5.50 -9.48 -4.99
N TYR A 64 4.72 -9.07 -6.00
CA TYR A 64 4.39 -7.67 -6.20
C TYR A 64 3.60 -7.11 -5.01
N THR A 65 2.62 -7.87 -4.51
CA THR A 65 1.84 -7.50 -3.31
C THR A 65 2.74 -7.29 -2.10
N MET A 66 3.65 -8.24 -1.82
CA MET A 66 4.55 -8.13 -0.66
C MET A 66 5.52 -6.94 -0.80
N GLY A 67 6.02 -6.69 -2.00
CA GLY A 67 6.84 -5.51 -2.30
C GLY A 67 6.09 -4.20 -2.09
N TYR A 68 4.84 -4.12 -2.55
CA TYR A 68 3.97 -2.98 -2.36
C TYR A 68 3.72 -2.70 -0.87
N LEU A 69 3.31 -3.72 -0.10
CA LEU A 69 3.05 -3.56 1.33
C LEU A 69 4.31 -3.21 2.12
N THR A 70 5.48 -3.72 1.72
CA THR A 70 6.77 -3.31 2.30
C THR A 70 7.06 -1.84 2.06
N ALA A 71 6.74 -1.32 0.87
CA ALA A 71 6.87 0.11 0.59
C ALA A 71 5.89 0.94 1.44
N VAL A 72 4.65 0.46 1.62
CA VAL A 72 3.68 1.10 2.51
C VAL A 72 4.18 1.14 3.95
N ASN A 73 4.72 0.03 4.48
CA ASN A 73 5.29 -0.02 5.83
C ASN A 73 6.39 1.03 6.03
N ARG A 74 7.19 1.28 5.00
CA ARG A 74 8.29 2.25 5.04
C ARG A 74 7.83 3.70 4.96
N LEU A 75 6.75 3.97 4.21
CA LEU A 75 6.34 5.32 3.83
C LEU A 75 5.14 5.84 4.63
N ALA A 76 4.29 4.96 5.13
CA ALA A 76 3.12 5.35 5.90
C ALA A 76 3.51 5.71 7.34
N ALA A 77 3.06 6.88 7.80
CA ALA A 77 3.32 7.33 9.16
C ALA A 77 2.78 6.35 10.21
N ASN A 78 3.55 6.16 11.30
CA ASN A 78 3.17 5.28 12.41
C ASN A 78 2.77 3.87 11.96
N THR A 79 3.53 3.29 11.03
CA THR A 79 3.27 1.96 10.51
C THR A 79 4.51 1.10 10.59
N TYR A 80 4.47 0.07 11.44
CA TYR A 80 5.45 -1.00 11.45
C TYR A 80 5.10 -2.08 10.44
N ASP A 81 3.84 -2.56 10.48
CA ASP A 81 3.30 -3.50 9.51
C ASP A 81 1.84 -3.18 9.18
N ILE A 82 1.59 -2.81 7.92
CA ILE A 82 0.26 -2.49 7.42
C ILE A 82 -0.68 -3.70 7.45
N ALA A 83 -0.15 -4.91 7.27
CA ALA A 83 -0.93 -6.15 7.31
C ALA A 83 -1.42 -6.50 8.72
N GLY A 84 -0.80 -5.94 9.76
CA GLY A 84 -1.13 -6.24 11.13
C GLY A 84 -0.90 -7.72 11.44
N LYS A 85 -1.96 -8.44 11.84
CA LYS A 85 -1.91 -9.88 12.13
C LYS A 85 -2.28 -10.77 10.94
N LYS A 86 -2.55 -10.18 9.77
CA LYS A 86 -2.96 -10.96 8.59
C LYS A 86 -1.73 -11.54 7.88
N ASN A 87 -1.80 -12.79 7.50
CA ASN A 87 -0.75 -13.45 6.71
C ASN A 87 -0.95 -13.24 5.21
N SER A 88 0.06 -13.55 4.41
CA SER A 88 0.03 -13.38 2.96
C SER A 88 -1.13 -14.11 2.29
N LYS A 89 -1.51 -15.29 2.77
CA LYS A 89 -2.66 -16.03 2.24
C LYS A 89 -3.96 -15.25 2.40
N THR A 90 -4.21 -14.68 3.58
CA THR A 90 -5.40 -13.86 3.85
C THR A 90 -5.46 -12.64 2.95
N LEU A 91 -4.31 -11.99 2.72
CA LEU A 91 -4.21 -10.83 1.84
C LEU A 91 -4.51 -11.20 0.38
N MET A 92 -3.95 -12.31 -0.11
CA MET A 92 -4.22 -12.79 -1.47
C MET A 92 -5.68 -13.20 -1.67
N VAL A 93 -6.33 -13.82 -0.67
CA VAL A 93 -7.76 -14.14 -0.72
C VAL A 93 -8.61 -12.87 -0.84
N TRP A 94 -8.28 -11.82 -0.11
CA TRP A 94 -8.97 -10.53 -0.24
C TRP A 94 -8.84 -9.97 -1.66
N LEU A 95 -7.63 -9.99 -2.23
CA LEU A 95 -7.38 -9.52 -3.59
C LEU A 95 -8.10 -10.38 -4.64
N GLU A 96 -8.19 -11.71 -4.42
CA GLU A 96 -8.96 -12.60 -5.28
C GLU A 96 -10.44 -12.20 -5.31
N HIS A 97 -11.06 -11.97 -4.15
CA HIS A 97 -12.46 -11.54 -4.08
C HIS A 97 -12.67 -10.19 -4.74
N TYR A 98 -11.84 -9.21 -4.41
CA TYR A 98 -11.95 -7.89 -5.01
C TYR A 98 -11.83 -7.93 -6.54
N CYS A 99 -10.82 -8.63 -7.06
CA CYS A 99 -10.59 -8.73 -8.49
C CYS A 99 -11.62 -9.59 -9.23
N ALA A 100 -12.29 -10.52 -8.55
CA ALA A 100 -13.41 -11.24 -9.14
C ALA A 100 -14.61 -10.32 -9.42
N GLU A 101 -14.86 -9.36 -8.53
CA GLU A 101 -15.94 -8.37 -8.65
C GLU A 101 -15.57 -7.20 -9.56
N HIS A 102 -14.28 -6.88 -9.67
CA HIS A 102 -13.74 -5.72 -10.41
C HIS A 102 -12.69 -6.11 -11.47
N PRO A 103 -13.02 -6.98 -12.46
CA PRO A 103 -12.04 -7.55 -13.38
C PRO A 103 -11.36 -6.53 -14.29
N ASP A 104 -11.98 -5.38 -14.52
CA ASP A 104 -11.48 -4.34 -15.43
C ASP A 104 -10.62 -3.28 -14.73
N GLU A 105 -10.47 -3.39 -13.38
CA GLU A 105 -9.61 -2.47 -12.64
C GLU A 105 -8.13 -2.88 -12.67
N GLY A 106 -7.28 -1.89 -12.48
CA GLY A 106 -5.84 -2.10 -12.28
C GLY A 106 -5.56 -2.83 -10.96
N PHE A 107 -4.58 -3.71 -10.94
CA PHE A 107 -4.20 -4.41 -9.74
C PHE A 107 -3.62 -3.49 -8.65
N ASP A 108 -2.96 -2.39 -9.05
CA ASP A 108 -2.51 -1.32 -8.15
C ASP A 108 -3.68 -0.67 -7.40
N ARG A 109 -4.83 -0.51 -8.05
CA ARG A 109 -6.04 0.00 -7.41
C ARG A 109 -6.55 -0.95 -6.34
N ALA A 110 -6.55 -2.26 -6.61
CA ALA A 110 -6.90 -3.28 -5.63
C ALA A 110 -5.97 -3.24 -4.41
N LEU A 111 -4.66 -3.10 -4.62
CA LEU A 111 -3.66 -2.97 -3.56
C LEU A 111 -3.84 -1.71 -2.72
N TYR A 112 -4.14 -0.59 -3.37
CA TYR A 112 -4.45 0.65 -2.65
C TYR A 112 -5.65 0.47 -1.73
N LEU A 113 -6.75 -0.11 -2.21
CA LEU A 113 -7.96 -0.32 -1.42
C LEU A 113 -7.75 -1.33 -0.29
N LEU A 114 -6.99 -2.40 -0.54
CA LEU A 114 -6.54 -3.30 0.51
C LEU A 114 -5.79 -2.54 1.62
N THR A 115 -4.88 -1.64 1.23
CA THR A 115 -4.13 -0.83 2.20
C THR A 115 -5.05 0.06 3.04
N VAL A 116 -6.06 0.69 2.40
CA VAL A 116 -7.06 1.51 3.10
C VAL A 116 -7.82 0.67 4.14
N GLU A 117 -8.23 -0.55 3.78
CA GLU A 117 -8.93 -1.46 4.70
C GLU A 117 -8.03 -1.93 5.85
N LEU A 118 -6.75 -2.19 5.57
CA LEU A 118 -5.80 -2.66 6.57
C LEU A 118 -5.39 -1.58 7.57
N TYR A 119 -5.38 -0.32 7.14
CA TYR A 119 -4.79 0.80 7.88
C TYR A 119 -5.28 0.95 9.33
N PRO A 120 -6.59 0.81 9.65
CA PRO A 120 -7.06 0.92 11.04
C PRO A 120 -6.51 -0.14 11.99
N ASN A 121 -6.12 -1.31 11.45
CA ASN A 121 -5.69 -2.47 12.23
C ASN A 121 -4.19 -2.79 12.06
N ARG A 122 -3.42 -1.85 11.51
CA ARG A 122 -1.99 -2.01 11.32
C ARG A 122 -1.24 -2.10 12.64
N MET A 123 -0.08 -2.72 12.62
CA MET A 123 0.85 -2.64 13.74
C MET A 123 1.62 -1.31 13.68
N THR A 124 1.68 -0.61 14.80
CA THR A 124 2.40 0.68 14.92
C THR A 124 3.78 0.54 15.54
N ALA A 125 4.08 -0.64 16.10
CA ALA A 125 5.38 -0.98 16.69
C ALA A 125 5.69 -2.47 16.46
N ALA A 126 6.97 -2.82 16.52
CA ALA A 126 7.40 -4.21 16.51
C ALA A 126 6.82 -4.96 17.72
N PRO A 127 6.51 -6.27 17.61
CA PRO A 127 6.20 -7.09 18.77
C PRO A 127 7.41 -7.16 19.71
N GLU A 128 7.12 -7.21 21.01
CA GLU A 128 8.13 -7.43 22.05
C GLU A 128 8.67 -8.86 22.06
#